data_6913ae5068f683054c03b48387d09282
#
_entry.id   6913ae5068f683054c03b48387d09282
#
_cell.length_a   1.000
_cell.length_b   1.000
_cell.length_c   1.000
_cell.angle_alpha   90.00
_cell.angle_beta   90.00
_cell.angle_gamma   90.00
#
_symmetry.space_group_name_H-M   'P 1'
#
loop_
_entity.id
_entity.type
_entity.pdbx_description
1 polymer ?
#
loop_
_entity_poly.entity_id
_entity_poly.type
_entity_poly.pdbx_seq_one_letter_code
_entity_poly.pdbx_strand_id
1 'polypeptide(L)'
;MKKILTIQDISCVGQCSLTVALPIISSMGIEACILPSAVLSTHTGGFTGYTFRDLTEDLPSIKNHWLNENIKFDGMYTGYIGSTKQIEYIKDIIDSFKKDKEIVVVDPAMADHGKLYLSLIHI
;
A
#
# COMPACT_ATOMS: atom_id res chain seq x y z
N MET A 1 -5.17 21.09 3.88
CA MET A 1 -4.02 20.19 3.76
C MET A 1 -4.31 19.12 2.73
N LYS A 2 -3.39 18.86 1.85
CA LYS A 2 -3.54 17.79 0.87
C LYS A 2 -3.38 16.43 1.53
N LYS A 3 -4.12 15.45 1.01
CA LYS A 3 -4.11 14.06 1.51
C LYS A 3 -3.65 13.12 0.41
N ILE A 4 -2.70 12.26 0.73
CA ILE A 4 -2.27 11.21 -0.18
C ILE A 4 -2.52 9.86 0.48
N LEU A 5 -3.19 8.98 -0.26
CA LEU A 5 -3.40 7.61 0.16
C LEU A 5 -2.21 6.77 -0.31
N THR A 6 -1.55 6.08 0.60
CA THR A 6 -0.51 5.12 0.25
C THR A 6 -0.97 3.71 0.60
N ILE A 7 -0.88 2.81 -0.37
CA ILE A 7 -1.33 1.42 -0.25
C ILE A 7 -0.10 0.52 -0.31
N GLN A 8 0.34 0.05 0.83
CA GLN A 8 1.58 -0.75 0.96
C GLN A 8 1.50 -1.64 2.20
N ASP A 9 2.40 -2.60 2.30
CA ASP A 9 2.55 -3.41 3.49
C ASP A 9 3.25 -2.63 4.61
N ILE A 10 3.07 -3.09 5.84
CA ILE A 10 3.75 -2.55 7.02
C ILE A 10 4.72 -3.59 7.56
N SER A 11 5.99 -3.22 7.70
CA SER A 11 6.99 -3.99 8.45
C SER A 11 7.17 -3.34 9.81
N CYS A 12 6.91 -4.09 10.88
CA CYS A 12 6.99 -3.56 12.24
C CYS A 12 8.43 -3.16 12.61
N VAL A 13 9.39 -3.96 12.20
CA VAL A 13 10.82 -3.68 12.40
C VAL A 13 11.51 -3.71 11.05
N GLY A 14 12.42 -2.79 10.85
CA GLY A 14 13.09 -2.59 9.56
C GLY A 14 12.29 -1.63 8.69
N GLN A 15 12.87 -0.47 8.40
CA GLN A 15 12.19 0.58 7.65
C GLN A 15 12.06 0.22 6.18
N CYS A 16 10.83 0.01 5.75
CA CYS A 16 10.48 -0.41 4.40
C CYS A 16 9.00 -0.11 4.15
N SER A 17 8.62 0.07 2.89
CA SER A 17 7.23 0.28 2.48
C SER A 17 6.57 1.42 3.27
N LEU A 18 5.47 1.17 4.00
CA LEU A 18 4.74 2.22 4.72
C LEU A 18 5.58 2.94 5.76
N THR A 19 6.49 2.27 6.43
CA THR A 19 7.31 2.92 7.47
C THR A 19 8.35 3.88 6.88
N VAL A 20 8.58 3.81 5.58
CA VAL A 20 9.39 4.79 4.84
C VAL A 20 8.50 5.85 4.20
N ALA A 21 7.45 5.45 3.51
CA ALA A 21 6.57 6.37 2.79
C ALA A 21 5.87 7.34 3.72
N LEU A 22 5.38 6.86 4.85
CA LEU A 22 4.62 7.68 5.80
C LEU A 22 5.42 8.90 6.32
N PRO A 23 6.62 8.73 6.89
CA PRO A 23 7.37 9.90 7.37
C PRO A 23 7.83 10.82 6.26
N ILE A 24 8.15 10.30 5.08
CA ILE A 24 8.57 11.13 3.96
C ILE A 24 7.42 12.01 3.48
N ILE A 25 6.23 11.44 3.28
CA ILE A 25 5.07 12.20 2.86
C ILE A 25 4.70 13.24 3.93
N SER A 26 4.69 12.84 5.20
CA SER A 26 4.38 13.76 6.30
C SER A 26 5.35 14.91 6.40
N SER A 27 6.65 14.66 6.16
CA SER A 27 7.68 15.71 6.23
C SER A 27 7.51 16.78 5.16
N MET A 28 6.76 16.47 4.09
CA MET A 28 6.45 17.43 3.03
C MET A 28 5.21 18.28 3.31
N GLY A 29 4.64 18.19 4.50
CA GLY A 29 3.43 18.93 4.86
C GLY A 29 2.15 18.34 4.27
N ILE A 30 2.17 17.07 3.93
CA ILE A 30 1.04 16.35 3.33
C ILE A 30 0.53 15.33 4.36
N GLU A 31 -0.80 15.23 4.48
CA GLU A 31 -1.37 14.18 5.31
C GLU A 31 -1.23 12.84 4.60
N ALA A 32 -0.50 11.92 5.22
CA ALA A 32 -0.36 10.57 4.69
C ALA A 32 -1.47 9.69 5.27
N CYS A 33 -2.39 9.26 4.40
CA CYS A 33 -3.41 8.29 4.75
C CYS A 33 -2.90 6.92 4.32
N ILE A 34 -3.12 5.90 5.13
CA ILE A 34 -2.53 4.60 4.88
C ILE A 34 -3.60 3.53 4.71
N LEU A 35 -3.36 2.61 3.78
CA LEU A 35 -4.14 1.39 3.62
C LEU A 35 -3.15 0.23 3.63
N PRO A 36 -2.99 -0.45 4.76
CA PRO A 36 -2.01 -1.54 4.83
C PRO A 36 -2.53 -2.78 4.11
N SER A 37 -1.74 -3.30 3.20
CA SER A 37 -2.07 -4.54 2.47
C SER A 37 -1.68 -5.78 3.25
N ALA A 38 -0.73 -5.66 4.16
CA ALA A 38 -0.27 -6.75 5.02
C ALA A 38 0.50 -6.17 6.20
N VAL A 39 0.60 -6.94 7.27
CA VAL A 39 1.44 -6.60 8.42
C VAL A 39 2.47 -7.70 8.61
N LEU A 40 3.74 -7.32 8.64
CA LEU A 40 4.86 -8.24 8.87
C LEU A 40 5.56 -7.86 10.17
N SER A 41 6.04 -8.87 10.90
CA SER A 41 6.80 -8.60 12.14
C SER A 41 8.10 -7.87 11.86
N THR A 42 8.74 -8.16 10.72
CA THR A 42 9.97 -7.50 10.28
C THR A 42 9.95 -7.35 8.77
N HIS A 43 10.86 -6.50 8.27
CA HIS A 43 11.21 -6.53 6.85
C HIS A 43 11.69 -7.93 6.46
N THR A 44 11.49 -8.32 5.22
CA THR A 44 11.87 -9.66 4.75
C THR A 44 13.37 -9.80 4.49
N GLY A 45 14.03 -8.71 4.16
CA GLY A 45 15.47 -8.72 3.89
C GLY A 45 16.29 -8.73 5.17
N GLY A 46 17.13 -9.73 5.34
CA GLY A 46 18.02 -9.85 6.50
C GLY A 46 17.39 -10.48 7.73
N PHE A 47 16.11 -10.84 7.68
CA PHE A 47 15.42 -11.52 8.79
C PHE A 47 14.84 -12.83 8.30
N THR A 48 14.66 -13.77 9.23
CA THR A 48 14.06 -15.07 8.96
C THR A 48 12.96 -15.37 9.98
N GLY A 49 11.98 -16.20 9.58
CA GLY A 49 10.91 -16.59 10.48
C GLY A 49 9.94 -15.48 10.84
N TYR A 50 9.86 -14.44 10.04
CA TYR A 50 8.95 -13.31 10.28
C TYR A 50 7.49 -13.78 10.18
N THR A 51 6.60 -13.08 10.91
CA THR A 51 5.16 -13.32 10.77
C THR A 51 4.61 -12.47 9.64
N PHE A 52 3.53 -12.96 9.03
CA PHE A 52 2.88 -12.28 7.91
C PHE A 52 1.37 -12.38 8.08
N ARG A 53 0.70 -11.24 8.10
CA ARG A 53 -0.76 -11.17 8.10
C ARG A 53 -1.22 -10.46 6.84
N ASP A 54 -1.88 -11.19 5.96
CA ASP A 54 -2.47 -10.63 4.74
C ASP A 54 -3.77 -9.91 5.09
N LEU A 55 -3.92 -8.68 4.60
CA LEU A 55 -5.10 -7.87 4.84
C LEU A 55 -5.94 -7.68 3.56
N THR A 56 -5.72 -8.50 2.54
CA THR A 56 -6.43 -8.37 1.26
C THR A 56 -7.95 -8.32 1.44
N GLU A 57 -8.48 -9.22 2.26
CA GLU A 57 -9.93 -9.32 2.45
C GLU A 57 -10.53 -8.16 3.25
N ASP A 58 -9.70 -7.35 3.90
CA ASP A 58 -10.15 -6.17 4.65
C ASP A 58 -10.27 -4.93 3.76
N LEU A 59 -9.64 -4.94 2.59
CA LEU A 59 -9.61 -3.77 1.71
C LEU A 59 -10.99 -3.28 1.26
N PRO A 60 -11.91 -4.17 0.84
CA PRO A 60 -13.23 -3.70 0.40
C PRO A 60 -14.04 -3.02 1.50
N SER A 61 -14.02 -3.54 2.71
CA SER A 61 -14.79 -2.95 3.81
C SER A 61 -14.23 -1.59 4.24
N ILE A 62 -12.91 -1.45 4.22
CA ILE A 62 -12.26 -0.17 4.50
C ILE A 62 -12.66 0.85 3.42
N LYS A 63 -12.58 0.47 2.16
CA LYS A 63 -12.99 1.34 1.04
C LYS A 63 -14.44 1.79 1.20
N ASN A 64 -15.33 0.86 1.49
CA ASN A 64 -16.76 1.17 1.62
C ASN A 64 -17.03 2.14 2.77
N HIS A 65 -16.36 1.96 3.89
CA HIS A 65 -16.46 2.90 5.00
C HIS A 65 -16.02 4.30 4.59
N TRP A 66 -14.88 4.41 3.93
CA TRP A 66 -14.37 5.70 3.48
C TRP A 66 -15.30 6.39 2.49
N LEU A 67 -15.92 5.64 1.59
CA LEU A 67 -16.90 6.20 0.65
C LEU A 67 -18.13 6.71 1.40
N ASN A 68 -18.60 5.97 2.39
CA ASN A 68 -19.75 6.39 3.21
C ASN A 68 -19.44 7.66 4.01
N GLU A 69 -18.20 7.85 4.41
CA GLU A 69 -17.76 9.05 5.13
C GLU A 69 -17.38 10.20 4.21
N ASN A 70 -17.53 10.04 2.91
CA ASN A 70 -17.17 11.05 1.91
C ASN A 70 -15.69 11.46 1.99
N ILE A 71 -14.83 10.54 2.32
CA ILE A 71 -13.39 10.78 2.38
C ILE A 71 -12.84 10.91 0.95
N LYS A 72 -11.96 11.88 0.75
CA LYS A 72 -11.34 12.16 -0.56
C LYS A 72 -9.83 12.22 -0.42
N PHE A 73 -9.15 11.87 -1.49
CA PHE A 73 -7.69 11.94 -1.55
C PHE A 73 -7.28 12.80 -2.73
N ASP A 74 -6.21 13.55 -2.57
CA ASP A 74 -5.63 14.37 -3.66
C ASP A 74 -4.68 13.56 -4.54
N GLY A 75 -4.18 12.45 -4.03
CA GLY A 75 -3.33 11.54 -4.78
C GLY A 75 -3.28 10.17 -4.13
N MET A 76 -2.80 9.20 -4.89
CA MET A 76 -2.66 7.82 -4.42
C MET A 76 -1.32 7.26 -4.86
N TYR A 77 -0.68 6.50 -3.98
CA TYR A 77 0.60 5.87 -4.25
C TYR A 77 0.56 4.41 -3.81
N THR A 78 0.85 3.51 -4.74
CA THR A 78 0.91 2.08 -4.43
C THR A 78 2.35 1.59 -4.46
N GLY A 79 2.66 0.66 -3.57
CA GLY A 79 3.94 -0.02 -3.55
C GLY A 79 3.77 -1.50 -3.91
N TYR A 80 4.42 -2.36 -3.15
CA TYR A 80 4.39 -3.78 -3.38
C TYR A 80 2.97 -4.35 -3.30
N ILE A 81 2.63 -5.19 -4.28
CA ILE A 81 1.33 -5.86 -4.37
C ILE A 81 1.57 -7.37 -4.29
N GLY A 82 0.92 -8.03 -3.34
CA GLY A 82 1.22 -9.41 -2.99
C GLY A 82 0.46 -10.47 -3.77
N SER A 83 -0.62 -10.11 -4.50
CA SER A 83 -1.43 -11.10 -5.20
C SER A 83 -2.26 -10.46 -6.31
N THR A 84 -2.77 -11.30 -7.22
CA THR A 84 -3.68 -10.86 -8.28
C THR A 84 -4.96 -10.26 -7.70
N LYS A 85 -5.48 -10.86 -6.64
CA LYS A 85 -6.69 -10.37 -5.97
C LYS A 85 -6.47 -8.98 -5.38
N GLN A 86 -5.30 -8.72 -4.81
CA GLN A 86 -4.96 -7.38 -4.34
C GLN A 86 -4.94 -6.38 -5.49
N ILE A 87 -4.43 -6.76 -6.65
CA ILE A 87 -4.43 -5.89 -7.83
C ILE A 87 -5.86 -5.47 -8.17
N GLU A 88 -6.79 -6.41 -8.19
CA GLU A 88 -8.18 -6.12 -8.50
C GLU A 88 -8.81 -5.18 -7.48
N TYR A 89 -8.59 -5.41 -6.20
CA TYR A 89 -9.12 -4.55 -5.13
C TYR A 89 -8.49 -3.16 -5.17
N ILE A 90 -7.20 -3.07 -5.43
CA ILE A 90 -6.49 -1.78 -5.51
C ILE A 90 -6.99 -0.98 -6.72
N LYS A 91 -7.19 -1.63 -7.86
CA LYS A 91 -7.78 -0.97 -9.04
C LYS A 91 -9.16 -0.41 -8.71
N ASP A 92 -9.99 -1.19 -8.03
CA ASP A 92 -11.30 -0.74 -7.61
C ASP A 92 -11.23 0.45 -6.67
N ILE A 93 -10.29 0.46 -5.74
CA ILE A 93 -10.07 1.57 -4.83
C ILE A 93 -9.65 2.82 -5.60
N ILE A 94 -8.70 2.69 -6.52
CA ILE A 94 -8.26 3.80 -7.35
C ILE A 94 -9.44 4.37 -8.15
N ASP A 95 -10.22 3.52 -8.80
CA ASP A 95 -11.36 3.94 -9.60
C ASP A 95 -12.43 4.63 -8.73
N SER A 96 -12.60 4.17 -7.49
CA SER A 96 -13.59 4.73 -6.58
C SER A 96 -13.23 6.12 -6.10
N PHE A 97 -11.95 6.42 -5.91
CA PHE A 97 -11.48 7.68 -5.33
C PHE A 97 -10.89 8.64 -6.35
N LYS A 98 -10.44 8.17 -7.51
CA LYS A 98 -9.95 9.05 -8.57
C LYS A 98 -11.14 9.60 -9.35
N LYS A 99 -11.41 10.88 -9.19
CA LYS A 99 -12.55 11.54 -9.86
C LYS A 99 -12.13 12.36 -11.07
N ASP A 100 -11.00 13.07 -11.00
CA ASP A 100 -10.59 13.98 -12.07
C ASP A 100 -9.07 14.18 -12.08
N LYS A 101 -8.57 15.04 -11.20
CA LYS A 101 -7.19 15.53 -11.25
C LYS A 101 -6.24 14.82 -10.31
N GLU A 102 -6.72 13.86 -9.55
CA GLU A 102 -5.90 13.15 -8.58
C GLU A 102 -4.78 12.40 -9.28
N ILE A 103 -3.57 12.53 -8.76
CA ILE A 103 -2.40 11.84 -9.30
C ILE A 103 -2.35 10.43 -8.71
N VAL A 104 -2.12 9.46 -9.58
CA VAL A 104 -1.92 8.07 -9.16
C VAL A 104 -0.51 7.64 -9.58
N VAL A 105 0.28 7.27 -8.59
CA VAL A 105 1.63 6.73 -8.82
C VAL A 105 1.63 5.27 -8.44
N VAL A 106 1.95 4.41 -9.40
CA VAL A 106 2.06 2.97 -9.18
C VAL A 106 3.53 2.59 -9.29
N ASP A 107 4.06 2.06 -8.19
CA ASP A 107 5.41 1.51 -8.17
C ASP A 107 5.29 -0.01 -8.34
N PRO A 108 5.64 -0.55 -9.51
CA PRO A 108 5.51 -1.99 -9.75
C PRO A 108 6.68 -2.76 -9.11
N ALA A 109 6.83 -2.61 -7.79
CA ALA A 109 7.90 -3.25 -7.04
C ALA A 109 7.77 -4.77 -7.13
N MET A 110 8.65 -5.42 -7.89
CA MET A 110 8.52 -6.85 -8.18
C MET A 110 9.80 -7.65 -7.94
N ALA A 111 10.94 -6.98 -7.89
CA ALA A 111 12.22 -7.67 -7.85
C ALA A 111 13.31 -6.82 -7.21
N ASP A 112 14.33 -7.49 -6.73
CA ASP A 112 15.53 -6.85 -6.19
C ASP A 112 16.74 -7.73 -6.49
N HIS A 113 17.87 -7.11 -6.78
CA HIS A 113 19.12 -7.79 -7.11
C HIS A 113 18.94 -8.88 -8.18
N GLY A 114 18.11 -8.61 -9.20
CA GLY A 114 17.88 -9.54 -10.31
C GLY A 114 16.95 -10.70 -10.00
N LYS A 115 16.29 -10.69 -8.84
CA LYS A 115 15.39 -11.78 -8.43
C LYS A 115 14.01 -11.24 -8.11
N LEU A 116 12.98 -11.96 -8.57
CA LEU A 116 11.59 -11.64 -8.22
C LEU A 116 11.36 -11.88 -6.73
N TYR A 117 10.50 -11.07 -6.13
CA TYR A 117 10.04 -11.34 -4.77
C TYR A 117 9.26 -12.66 -4.75
N LEU A 118 9.41 -13.42 -3.64
CA LEU A 118 8.83 -14.77 -3.54
C LEU A 118 7.34 -14.82 -3.86
N SER A 119 6.58 -13.87 -3.38
CA SER A 119 5.14 -13.82 -3.61
C SER A 119 4.75 -13.62 -5.07
N LEU A 120 5.66 -13.12 -5.91
CA LEU A 120 5.39 -12.85 -7.32
C LEU A 120 5.77 -14.01 -8.24
N ILE A 121 6.50 -15.00 -7.74
CA ILE A 121 6.93 -16.13 -8.55
C ILE A 121 5.74 -16.94 -9.08
N HIS A 122 4.61 -16.90 -8.36
CA HIS A 122 3.41 -17.66 -8.69
C HIS A 122 2.25 -16.80 -9.23
N ILE A 123 2.49 -15.55 -9.51
CA ILE A 123 1.45 -14.66 -10.07
C ILE A 123 1.47 -14.71 -11.58
#